data_3cbaf0b3e12f01b6473824ba9b590f36
#
_entry.id   3cbaf0b3e12f01b6473824ba9b590f36
#
_cell.length_a   1.000
_cell.length_b   1.000
_cell.length_c   1.000
_cell.angle_alpha   90.00
_cell.angle_beta   90.00
_cell.angle_gamma   90.00
#
_symmetry.space_group_name_H-M   'P 1'
#
loop_
_entity.id
_entity.type
_entity.pdbx_description
1 polymer ?
#
loop_
_entity_poly.entity_id
_entity_poly.type
_entity_poly.pdbx_seq_one_letter_code
_entity_poly.pdbx_strand_id
1 'polypeptide(L)'
;MDNAVFSYDKYIEIVKNDKFNVKAQKYKKQYIPEKLYKYLSLNRTKARSKKMIENEKIWASQIKVLNDPFEFNMFYANLDEANRKYFYKDVLDRNEVVSLSDSCFNKLMWAHYGDSHRGICLEYKVLNSYFIYPVNYVKYRTNITTEVNQLIKRTSYWVNN
;
A
#
# COMPACT_ATOMS: atom_id res chain seq x y z
N MET A 1 19.36 12.22 16.12
CA MET A 1 19.58 11.72 14.76
C MET A 1 18.33 12.02 13.98
N ASP A 2 18.39 12.92 13.03
CA ASP A 2 17.25 13.21 12.16
C ASP A 2 16.94 11.92 11.37
N ASN A 3 15.84 11.28 11.70
CA ASN A 3 15.37 10.15 10.92
C ASN A 3 14.98 10.68 9.54
N ALA A 4 15.81 10.43 8.55
CA ALA A 4 15.52 10.80 7.17
C ALA A 4 14.17 10.22 6.77
N VAL A 5 13.24 11.07 6.38
CA VAL A 5 11.89 10.68 5.95
C VAL A 5 11.95 10.20 4.50
N PHE A 6 11.22 9.14 4.17
CA PHE A 6 11.08 8.66 2.80
C PHE A 6 10.47 9.75 1.91
N SER A 7 11.15 10.08 0.81
CA SER A 7 10.64 11.03 -0.18
C SER A 7 10.15 10.29 -1.42
N TYR A 8 8.86 10.39 -1.70
CA TYR A 8 8.26 9.84 -2.91
C TYR A 8 8.76 10.55 -4.17
N ASP A 9 8.95 11.86 -4.15
CA ASP A 9 9.47 12.61 -5.31
C ASP A 9 10.84 12.10 -5.71
N LYS A 10 11.75 11.93 -4.72
CA LYS A 10 13.05 11.33 -4.96
C LYS A 10 12.98 9.89 -5.44
N TYR A 11 12.05 9.08 -4.89
CA TYR A 11 11.83 7.71 -5.33
C TYR A 11 11.39 7.67 -6.81
N ILE A 12 10.43 8.49 -7.20
CA ILE A 12 9.93 8.58 -8.58
C ILE A 12 11.02 9.06 -9.54
N GLU A 13 11.83 10.05 -9.13
CA GLU A 13 12.99 10.51 -9.92
C GLU A 13 13.97 9.35 -10.19
N ILE A 14 14.29 8.56 -9.16
CA ILE A 14 15.16 7.40 -9.33
C ILE A 14 14.52 6.37 -10.27
N VAL A 15 13.22 6.05 -10.11
CA VAL A 15 12.49 5.09 -10.95
C VAL A 15 12.52 5.50 -12.43
N LYS A 16 12.35 6.79 -12.74
CA LYS A 16 12.39 7.31 -14.12
C LYS A 16 13.73 7.05 -14.80
N ASN A 17 14.81 7.01 -14.03
CA ASN A 17 16.20 6.88 -14.53
C ASN A 17 16.80 5.48 -14.28
N ASP A 18 16.04 4.54 -13.73
CA ASP A 18 16.51 3.22 -13.33
C ASP A 18 15.72 2.13 -14.06
N LYS A 19 16.21 1.72 -15.22
CA LYS A 19 15.54 0.75 -16.11
C LYS A 19 15.12 -0.56 -15.42
N PHE A 20 15.89 -1.01 -14.43
CA PHE A 20 15.65 -2.26 -13.71
C PHE A 20 15.16 -2.07 -12.27
N ASN A 21 14.86 -0.85 -11.87
CA ASN A 21 14.41 -0.48 -10.52
C ASN A 21 15.36 -0.88 -9.37
N VAL A 22 16.61 -1.20 -9.65
CA VAL A 22 17.59 -1.65 -8.64
C VAL A 22 17.93 -0.54 -7.66
N LYS A 23 18.23 0.66 -8.17
CA LYS A 23 18.55 1.84 -7.35
C LYS A 23 17.32 2.29 -6.55
N ALA A 24 16.13 2.28 -7.18
CA ALA A 24 14.88 2.63 -6.56
C ALA A 24 14.55 1.68 -5.38
N GLN A 25 14.70 0.37 -5.57
CA GLN A 25 14.51 -0.61 -4.51
C GLN A 25 15.55 -0.44 -3.38
N LYS A 26 16.81 -0.18 -3.70
CA LYS A 26 17.86 0.08 -2.71
C LYS A 26 17.55 1.33 -1.89
N TYR A 27 17.08 2.41 -2.52
CA TYR A 27 16.66 3.63 -1.84
C TYR A 27 15.48 3.36 -0.91
N LYS A 28 14.42 2.73 -1.41
CA LYS A 28 13.21 2.43 -0.63
C LYS A 28 13.51 1.54 0.58
N LYS A 29 14.33 0.51 0.41
CA LYS A 29 14.68 -0.47 1.46
C LYS A 29 15.23 0.17 2.73
N GLN A 30 15.89 1.32 2.64
CA GLN A 30 16.44 2.04 3.80
C GLN A 30 15.37 2.56 4.77
N TYR A 31 14.12 2.67 4.30
CA TYR A 31 12.99 3.20 5.05
C TYR A 31 11.96 2.12 5.44
N ILE A 32 12.23 0.87 5.10
CA ILE A 32 11.38 -0.25 5.49
C ILE A 32 11.98 -0.90 6.73
N PRO A 33 11.27 -0.95 7.87
CA PRO A 33 11.74 -1.59 9.08
C PRO A 33 11.85 -3.11 8.88
N GLU A 34 12.69 -3.75 9.69
CA GLU A 34 12.86 -5.21 9.68
C GLU A 34 11.59 -5.95 10.15
N LYS A 35 10.76 -5.27 10.94
CA LYS A 35 9.52 -5.80 11.49
C LYS A 35 8.38 -4.86 11.19
N LEU A 36 7.24 -5.44 10.84
CA LEU A 36 5.99 -4.73 10.62
C LEU A 36 4.86 -5.42 11.40
N TYR A 37 3.82 -4.66 11.71
CA TYR A 37 2.79 -5.07 12.64
C TYR A 37 1.40 -4.97 12.02
N LYS A 38 0.55 -5.98 12.29
CA LYS A 38 -0.85 -5.99 11.87
C LYS A 38 -1.74 -6.11 13.10
N TYR A 39 -2.55 -5.07 13.34
CA TYR A 39 -3.58 -5.08 14.36
C TYR A 39 -4.82 -5.81 13.87
N LEU A 40 -5.39 -6.68 14.69
CA LEU A 40 -6.52 -7.52 14.35
C LEU A 40 -7.57 -7.50 15.45
N SER A 41 -8.83 -7.31 15.04
CA SER A 41 -9.99 -7.55 15.90
C SER A 41 -10.27 -9.05 15.99
N LEU A 42 -10.46 -9.54 17.20
CA LEU A 42 -10.89 -10.92 17.44
C LEU A 42 -12.40 -11.11 17.34
N ASN A 43 -13.19 -10.04 17.46
CA ASN A 43 -14.65 -10.11 17.36
C ASN A 43 -15.15 -9.97 15.92
N ARG A 44 -14.79 -8.87 15.26
CA ARG A 44 -15.29 -8.52 13.92
C ARG A 44 -14.77 -9.45 12.82
N THR A 45 -13.54 -9.94 12.97
CA THR A 45 -12.86 -10.73 11.95
C THR A 45 -12.34 -12.06 12.48
N LYS A 46 -13.01 -12.62 13.51
CA LYS A 46 -12.53 -13.81 14.23
C LYS A 46 -12.14 -14.98 13.31
N ALA A 47 -12.98 -15.33 12.35
CA ALA A 47 -12.69 -16.42 11.42
C ALA A 47 -11.49 -16.12 10.51
N ARG A 48 -11.36 -14.85 10.04
CA ARG A 48 -10.26 -14.40 9.20
C ARG A 48 -8.96 -14.33 10.01
N SER A 49 -9.01 -13.74 11.21
CA SER A 49 -7.85 -13.61 12.09
C SER A 49 -7.34 -14.99 12.51
N LYS A 50 -8.23 -15.92 12.82
CA LYS A 50 -7.91 -17.31 13.12
C LYS A 50 -7.17 -17.97 11.93
N LYS A 51 -7.73 -17.89 10.73
CA LYS A 51 -7.10 -18.44 9.50
C LYS A 51 -5.73 -17.81 9.21
N MET A 52 -5.55 -16.51 9.48
CA MET A 52 -4.26 -15.85 9.31
C MET A 52 -3.20 -16.45 10.22
N ILE A 53 -3.54 -16.70 11.49
CA ILE A 53 -2.64 -17.28 12.48
C ILE A 53 -2.34 -18.75 12.15
N GLU A 54 -3.38 -19.56 11.92
CA GLU A 54 -3.24 -20.99 11.67
C GLU A 54 -2.46 -21.33 10.38
N ASN A 55 -2.61 -20.50 9.35
CA ASN A 55 -1.96 -20.74 8.06
C ASN A 55 -0.70 -19.89 7.84
N GLU A 56 -0.28 -19.10 8.83
CA GLU A 56 0.85 -18.17 8.72
C GLU A 56 0.75 -17.23 7.50
N LYS A 57 -0.48 -16.82 7.15
CA LYS A 57 -0.78 -15.99 5.98
C LYS A 57 -1.30 -14.63 6.40
N ILE A 58 -1.02 -13.61 5.60
CA ILE A 58 -1.59 -12.29 5.77
C ILE A 58 -2.78 -12.11 4.83
N TRP A 59 -3.83 -11.46 5.33
CA TRP A 59 -5.00 -11.15 4.50
C TRP A 59 -4.76 -9.82 3.77
N ALA A 60 -4.83 -9.86 2.45
CA ALA A 60 -4.90 -8.68 1.61
C ALA A 60 -6.35 -8.32 1.30
N SER A 61 -6.66 -7.06 1.29
CA SER A 61 -7.99 -6.53 0.98
C SER A 61 -8.00 -5.89 -0.39
N GLN A 62 -9.04 -6.14 -1.17
CA GLN A 62 -9.24 -5.39 -2.41
C GLN A 62 -9.35 -3.90 -2.09
N ILE A 63 -8.78 -3.06 -2.95
CA ILE A 63 -8.74 -1.62 -2.76
C ILE A 63 -10.14 -1.03 -2.54
N LYS A 64 -11.13 -1.51 -3.28
CA LYS A 64 -12.53 -1.03 -3.22
C LYS A 64 -13.27 -1.32 -1.92
N VAL A 65 -12.76 -2.23 -1.08
CA VAL A 65 -13.40 -2.60 0.20
C VAL A 65 -12.62 -2.12 1.42
N LEU A 66 -11.66 -1.22 1.23
CA LEU A 66 -10.94 -0.59 2.33
C LEU A 66 -11.89 0.30 3.15
N ASN A 67 -11.74 0.27 4.47
CA ASN A 67 -12.67 0.95 5.39
C ASN A 67 -12.50 2.47 5.41
N ASP A 68 -11.33 2.99 5.08
CA ASP A 68 -11.09 4.42 5.06
C ASP A 68 -11.54 4.98 3.71
N PRO A 69 -12.58 5.85 3.68
CA PRO A 69 -13.06 6.48 2.45
C PRO A 69 -12.02 7.38 1.80
N PHE A 70 -10.96 7.75 2.52
CA PHE A 70 -9.84 8.54 2.00
C PHE A 70 -8.67 7.68 1.51
N GLU A 71 -8.59 6.40 1.87
CA GLU A 71 -7.65 5.47 1.23
C GLU A 71 -7.97 5.41 -0.26
N PHE A 72 -6.98 5.61 -1.12
CA PHE A 72 -7.11 5.73 -2.58
C PHE A 72 -7.97 6.90 -3.12
N ASN A 73 -8.69 7.64 -2.26
CA ASN A 73 -9.33 8.90 -2.63
C ASN A 73 -8.43 10.11 -2.37
N MET A 74 -7.21 9.91 -1.86
CA MET A 74 -6.20 10.97 -1.65
C MET A 74 -5.60 11.48 -2.96
N PHE A 75 -5.79 10.77 -4.05
CA PHE A 75 -5.40 11.19 -5.40
C PHE A 75 -6.62 11.24 -6.33
N TYR A 76 -6.49 11.95 -7.41
CA TYR A 76 -7.47 11.98 -8.49
C TYR A 76 -6.76 11.98 -9.84
N ALA A 77 -7.42 11.43 -10.83
CA ALA A 77 -6.99 11.49 -12.20
C ALA A 77 -8.12 12.00 -13.09
N ASN A 78 -7.84 13.00 -13.90
CA ASN A 78 -8.76 13.50 -14.90
C ASN A 78 -8.63 12.61 -16.16
N LEU A 79 -9.45 11.58 -16.23
CA LEU A 79 -9.42 10.57 -17.27
C LEU A 79 -10.69 10.63 -18.12
N ASP A 80 -10.55 10.38 -19.41
CA ASP A 80 -11.69 10.07 -20.27
C ASP A 80 -12.39 8.77 -19.82
N GLU A 81 -13.57 8.49 -20.35
CA GLU A 81 -14.40 7.37 -19.91
C GLU A 81 -13.74 6.03 -20.13
N ALA A 82 -13.06 5.80 -21.27
CA ALA A 82 -12.39 4.55 -21.59
C ALA A 82 -11.20 4.29 -20.65
N ASN A 83 -10.35 5.30 -20.45
CA ASN A 83 -9.21 5.24 -19.53
C ASN A 83 -9.63 5.08 -18.08
N ARG A 84 -10.75 5.72 -17.68
CA ARG A 84 -11.34 5.55 -16.35
C ARG A 84 -11.80 4.11 -16.14
N LYS A 85 -12.55 3.54 -17.08
CA LYS A 85 -13.01 2.14 -17.01
C LYS A 85 -11.84 1.17 -16.91
N TYR A 86 -10.80 1.37 -17.71
CA TYR A 86 -9.57 0.58 -17.66
C TYR A 86 -8.90 0.68 -16.28
N PHE A 87 -8.69 1.89 -15.77
CA PHE A 87 -8.04 2.12 -14.47
C PHE A 87 -8.79 1.45 -13.33
N TYR A 88 -10.11 1.61 -13.28
CA TYR A 88 -10.92 0.97 -12.23
C TYR A 88 -10.90 -0.55 -12.35
N LYS A 89 -11.11 -1.10 -13.54
CA LYS A 89 -11.21 -2.55 -13.75
C LYS A 89 -9.85 -3.25 -13.60
N ASP A 90 -8.81 -2.73 -14.25
CA ASP A 90 -7.55 -3.46 -14.36
C ASP A 90 -6.52 -3.05 -13.29
N VAL A 91 -6.67 -1.88 -12.68
CA VAL A 91 -5.76 -1.43 -11.62
C VAL A 91 -6.38 -1.61 -10.24
N LEU A 92 -7.58 -1.08 -9.99
CA LEU A 92 -8.17 -1.11 -8.64
C LEU A 92 -8.81 -2.46 -8.30
N ASP A 93 -9.48 -3.12 -9.24
CA ASP A 93 -10.17 -4.39 -8.97
C ASP A 93 -9.21 -5.59 -8.87
N ARG A 94 -8.05 -5.53 -9.53
CA ARG A 94 -7.08 -6.63 -9.55
C ARG A 94 -6.00 -6.52 -8.49
N ASN A 95 -5.90 -5.39 -7.80
CA ASN A 95 -4.88 -5.18 -6.79
C ASN A 95 -5.47 -5.29 -5.39
N GLU A 96 -4.68 -5.88 -4.52
CA GLU A 96 -5.00 -6.04 -3.11
C GLU A 96 -3.94 -5.33 -2.27
N VAL A 97 -4.33 -4.86 -1.09
CA VAL A 97 -3.47 -4.09 -0.20
C VAL A 97 -3.47 -4.68 1.19
N VAL A 98 -2.31 -4.68 1.81
CA VAL A 98 -2.12 -4.97 3.23
C VAL A 98 -1.57 -3.72 3.90
N SER A 99 -2.35 -3.11 4.79
CA SER A 99 -1.87 -2.00 5.61
C SER A 99 -1.20 -2.54 6.87
N LEU A 100 0.06 -2.14 7.08
CA LEU A 100 0.89 -2.53 8.20
C LEU A 100 1.38 -1.29 8.96
N SER A 101 1.68 -1.44 10.23
CA SER A 101 2.29 -0.41 11.08
C SER A 101 3.76 -0.75 11.34
N ASP A 102 4.56 0.26 11.58
CA ASP A 102 5.96 0.14 12.04
C ASP A 102 6.08 -0.07 13.55
N SER A 103 4.97 0.04 14.29
CA SER A 103 4.93 -0.08 15.75
C SER A 103 3.75 -0.90 16.22
N CYS A 104 3.95 -1.73 17.25
CA CYS A 104 2.89 -2.43 17.98
C CYS A 104 2.35 -1.61 19.18
N PHE A 105 2.88 -0.42 19.44
CA PHE A 105 2.52 0.41 20.60
C PHE A 105 1.63 1.60 20.26
N ASN A 106 1.14 1.70 19.03
CA ASN A 106 0.30 2.81 18.60
C ASN A 106 -1.11 2.69 19.18
N LYS A 107 -1.46 3.58 20.10
CA LYS A 107 -2.75 3.58 20.83
C LYS A 107 -3.95 3.76 19.89
N LEU A 108 -3.83 4.59 18.84
CA LEU A 108 -4.90 4.79 17.88
C LEU A 108 -5.13 3.51 17.04
N MET A 109 -4.07 2.83 16.64
CA MET A 109 -4.19 1.55 15.93
C MET A 109 -4.85 0.48 16.81
N TRP A 110 -4.53 0.43 18.11
CA TRP A 110 -5.21 -0.45 19.05
C TRP A 110 -6.69 -0.11 19.22
N ALA A 111 -7.05 1.17 19.29
CA ALA A 111 -8.43 1.60 19.41
C ALA A 111 -9.26 1.24 18.16
N HIS A 112 -8.74 1.51 16.97
CA HIS A 112 -9.48 1.36 15.72
C HIS A 112 -9.44 -0.05 15.13
N TYR A 113 -8.29 -0.72 15.17
CA TYR A 113 -8.05 -2.00 14.51
C TYR A 113 -7.83 -3.16 15.48
N GLY A 114 -7.48 -2.88 16.74
CA GLY A 114 -7.29 -3.86 17.81
C GLY A 114 -8.54 -4.08 18.65
N ASP A 115 -9.73 -3.94 18.11
CA ASP A 115 -11.00 -4.18 18.81
C ASP A 115 -11.13 -3.40 20.14
N SER A 116 -10.85 -2.10 20.10
CA SER A 116 -10.82 -1.24 21.29
C SER A 116 -9.91 -1.80 22.38
N HIS A 117 -8.68 -2.12 22.00
CA HIS A 117 -7.62 -2.71 22.87
C HIS A 117 -7.87 -4.14 23.35
N ARG A 118 -8.84 -4.89 22.77
CA ARG A 118 -9.14 -6.28 23.11
C ARG A 118 -8.71 -7.30 22.05
N GLY A 119 -8.10 -6.82 20.99
CA GLY A 119 -7.61 -7.63 19.87
C GLY A 119 -6.19 -8.13 20.08
N ILE A 120 -5.54 -8.44 18.98
CA ILE A 120 -4.13 -8.87 18.93
C ILE A 120 -3.35 -8.03 17.94
N CYS A 121 -2.02 -8.06 18.09
CA CYS A 121 -1.11 -7.47 17.13
C CYS A 121 -0.12 -8.55 16.69
N LEU A 122 -0.11 -8.85 15.39
CA LEU A 122 0.83 -9.80 14.81
C LEU A 122 2.08 -9.08 14.34
N GLU A 123 3.25 -9.62 14.69
CA GLU A 123 4.55 -9.16 14.20
C GLU A 123 4.94 -9.99 12.98
N TYR A 124 5.36 -9.31 11.92
CA TYR A 124 5.88 -9.92 10.71
C TYR A 124 7.33 -9.49 10.48
N LYS A 125 8.22 -10.45 10.29
CA LYS A 125 9.57 -10.19 9.83
C LYS A 125 9.57 -9.91 8.34
N VAL A 126 10.17 -8.80 7.92
CA VAL A 126 10.28 -8.42 6.52
C VAL A 126 11.45 -9.19 5.87
N LEU A 127 11.13 -10.24 5.12
CA LEU A 127 12.11 -11.01 4.37
C LEU A 127 12.43 -10.37 3.01
N ASN A 128 11.41 -9.76 2.40
CA ASN A 128 11.51 -9.07 1.11
C ASN A 128 10.68 -7.80 1.13
N SER A 129 11.31 -6.67 0.85
CA SER A 129 10.67 -5.34 0.85
C SER A 129 10.22 -4.87 -0.53
N TYR A 130 10.27 -5.74 -1.56
CA TYR A 130 10.00 -5.34 -2.96
C TYR A 130 8.61 -4.68 -3.12
N PHE A 131 7.57 -5.29 -2.56
CA PHE A 131 6.19 -4.80 -2.62
C PHE A 131 5.75 -4.00 -1.39
N ILE A 132 6.67 -3.66 -0.49
CA ILE A 132 6.37 -2.85 0.69
C ILE A 132 6.75 -1.41 0.41
N TYR A 133 5.84 -0.49 0.70
CA TYR A 133 6.03 0.94 0.49
C TYR A 133 5.67 1.72 1.76
N PRO A 134 6.48 2.70 2.17
CA PRO A 134 6.08 3.63 3.22
C PRO A 134 4.84 4.41 2.80
N VAL A 135 3.92 4.67 3.73
CA VAL A 135 2.74 5.49 3.44
C VAL A 135 3.17 6.95 3.29
N ASN A 136 2.70 7.61 2.25
CA ASN A 136 2.94 9.04 2.02
C ASN A 136 1.78 9.86 2.58
N TYR A 137 2.01 10.53 3.70
CA TYR A 137 1.02 11.42 4.31
C TYR A 137 1.10 12.80 3.65
N VAL A 138 0.09 13.16 2.87
CA VAL A 138 0.02 14.42 2.16
C VAL A 138 -1.14 15.28 2.68
N LYS A 139 -0.97 16.61 2.64
CA LYS A 139 -1.99 17.55 3.09
C LYS A 139 -3.13 17.71 2.08
N TYR A 140 -2.83 17.56 0.79
CA TYR A 140 -3.78 17.76 -0.31
C TYR A 140 -3.82 16.53 -1.20
N ARG A 141 -4.96 16.33 -1.88
CA ARG A 141 -5.10 15.27 -2.87
C ARG A 141 -4.11 15.49 -4.02
N THR A 142 -3.41 14.43 -4.38
CA THR A 142 -2.42 14.46 -5.47
C THR A 142 -3.12 14.18 -6.81
N ASN A 143 -2.84 15.02 -7.81
CA ASN A 143 -3.25 14.77 -9.19
C ASN A 143 -2.27 13.78 -9.83
N ILE A 144 -2.77 12.61 -10.21
CA ILE A 144 -1.96 11.54 -10.85
C ILE A 144 -2.35 11.30 -12.31
N THR A 145 -3.02 12.26 -12.96
CA THR A 145 -3.50 12.11 -14.35
C THR A 145 -2.37 11.73 -15.31
N THR A 146 -1.21 12.38 -15.18
CA THR A 146 -0.05 12.12 -16.04
C THR A 146 0.49 10.70 -15.84
N GLU A 147 0.64 10.27 -14.60
CA GLU A 147 1.15 8.95 -14.23
C GLU A 147 0.22 7.84 -14.71
N VAL A 148 -1.09 8.01 -14.53
CA VAL A 148 -2.09 7.04 -15.00
C VAL A 148 -2.10 6.96 -16.52
N ASN A 149 -2.08 8.09 -17.24
CA ASN A 149 -2.02 8.08 -18.70
C ASN A 149 -0.74 7.43 -19.23
N GLN A 150 0.40 7.62 -18.58
CA GLN A 150 1.65 6.93 -18.92
C GLN A 150 1.56 5.41 -18.68
N LEU A 151 0.93 5.00 -17.58
CA LEU A 151 0.71 3.58 -17.29
C LEU A 151 -0.17 2.93 -18.37
N ILE A 152 -1.29 3.55 -18.72
CA ILE A 152 -2.22 3.05 -19.75
C ILE A 152 -1.51 2.91 -21.10
N LYS A 153 -0.72 3.90 -21.53
CA LYS A 153 0.05 3.84 -22.76
C LYS A 153 1.05 2.68 -22.77
N ARG A 154 1.73 2.41 -21.66
CA ARG A 154 2.67 1.29 -21.54
C ARG A 154 1.98 -0.05 -21.65
N THR A 155 0.85 -0.22 -21.01
CA THR A 155 0.10 -1.50 -21.03
C THR A 155 -0.55 -1.75 -22.38
N SER A 156 -1.08 -0.74 -23.06
CA SER A 156 -1.63 -0.89 -24.42
C SER A 156 -0.57 -1.29 -25.46
N TYR A 157 0.68 -0.89 -25.27
CA TYR A 157 1.79 -1.31 -26.12
C TYR A 157 2.07 -2.82 -26.05
N TRP A 158 1.95 -3.42 -24.85
CA TRP A 158 2.18 -4.86 -24.65
C TRP A 158 1.01 -5.76 -25.07
N VAL A 159 -0.20 -5.21 -25.22
CA VAL A 159 -1.39 -5.97 -25.67
C VAL A 159 -1.47 -6.05 -27.19
N ASN A 160 -0.87 -5.10 -27.90
CA ASN A 160 -0.94 -4.99 -29.36
C ASN A 160 0.32 -5.51 -30.11
N ASN A 161 1.29 -6.05 -29.38
CA ASN A 161 2.50 -6.72 -29.87
C ASN A 161 2.67 -8.10 -29.24
#